data_f4d662a4f47b4bd802819388a884c1a9
#
_entry.id   f4d662a4f47b4bd802819388a884c1a9
#
_cell.length_a   1.000
_cell.length_b   1.000
_cell.length_c   1.000
_cell.angle_alpha   90.00
_cell.angle_beta   90.00
_cell.angle_gamma   90.00
#
_symmetry.space_group_name_H-M   'P 1'
#
loop_
_entity.id
_entity.type
_entity.pdbx_description
1 polymer ?
#
loop_
_entity_poly.entity_id
_entity_poly.type
_entity_poly.pdbx_seq_one_letter_code
_entity_poly.pdbx_strand_id
1 'polypeptide(L)'
;EAIIPRLYIAHVLLLPALLVGLFAVHIFLVFWHKHTQYPGPGRTNDNVVGFPLLPVYTAKAGGFFFIVFGITALISATVTINAVWAYGPYDPSQVTAGSQPDFYMWFSDGALRLLPGFLEFEIFGFTLSPQIFLGSIILLPLVWIILGAYPFVEGWVTGDKREHHLLDRPRNAPVRTAIGAAAISMYLVLALATINDILAIKLNLSINDITWALRILFFVAPVVAFMVTKRLCLSLQRYDRDTVLHGAESGRIMRTPEGRFYEVHEDLDPHERWALVQHETQRPLSITAGPEVDEYGVRSPRARSMGYGLRRKLSEFYFKDRVEPVTPSELAAAHHHGEVEALPGGPAVAVEESVDRADETAALRSDDRH
;
A
#
# COMPACT_ATOMS: atom_id res chain seq x y z
N GLU A 1 30.84 -27.71 23.60
CA GLU A 1 31.99 -27.09 22.89
C GLU A 1 31.81 -27.06 21.35
N ALA A 2 31.03 -27.97 20.72
CA ALA A 2 30.85 -27.98 19.27
C ALA A 2 29.76 -27.02 18.75
N ILE A 3 28.97 -26.42 19.61
CA ILE A 3 27.83 -25.54 19.21
C ILE A 3 28.33 -24.22 18.60
N ILE A 4 29.28 -23.55 19.23
CA ILE A 4 29.76 -22.23 18.78
C ILE A 4 30.38 -22.29 17.37
N PRO A 5 31.30 -23.23 17.07
CA PRO A 5 31.84 -23.35 15.71
C PRO A 5 30.79 -23.69 14.67
N ARG A 6 29.78 -24.51 15.00
CA ARG A 6 28.69 -24.86 14.09
C ARG A 6 27.80 -23.65 13.79
N LEU A 7 27.43 -22.87 14.82
CA LEU A 7 26.67 -21.65 14.63
C LEU A 7 27.46 -20.60 13.86
N TYR A 8 28.77 -20.49 14.10
CA TYR A 8 29.66 -19.60 13.36
C TYR A 8 29.67 -19.94 11.87
N ILE A 9 29.89 -21.21 11.50
CA ILE A 9 29.86 -21.65 10.09
C ILE A 9 28.48 -21.45 9.46
N ALA A 10 27.41 -21.74 10.18
CA ALA A 10 26.06 -21.46 9.71
C ALA A 10 25.87 -19.97 9.41
N HIS A 11 26.34 -19.10 10.30
CA HIS A 11 26.21 -17.66 10.15
C HIS A 11 27.05 -17.07 9.01
N VAL A 12 28.32 -17.49 8.86
CA VAL A 12 29.25 -16.88 7.89
C VAL A 12 29.21 -17.54 6.51
N LEU A 13 28.70 -18.76 6.39
CA LEU A 13 28.68 -19.51 5.14
C LEU A 13 27.24 -19.86 4.69
N LEU A 14 26.49 -20.59 5.54
CA LEU A 14 25.18 -21.11 5.13
C LEU A 14 24.17 -20.00 4.91
N LEU A 15 24.02 -19.06 5.87
CA LEU A 15 23.05 -17.97 5.75
C LEU A 15 23.37 -17.03 4.59
N PRO A 16 24.64 -16.56 4.39
CA PRO A 16 24.97 -15.76 3.21
C PRO A 16 24.75 -16.51 1.89
N ALA A 17 25.10 -17.80 1.82
CA ALA A 17 24.86 -18.61 0.61
C ALA A 17 23.38 -18.75 0.27
N LEU A 18 22.52 -19.00 1.28
CA LEU A 18 21.08 -19.01 1.12
C LEU A 18 20.54 -17.65 0.68
N LEU A 19 21.01 -16.57 1.27
CA LEU A 19 20.61 -15.21 0.93
C LEU A 19 20.95 -14.87 -0.51
N VAL A 20 22.16 -15.17 -0.96
CA VAL A 20 22.59 -14.97 -2.36
C VAL A 20 21.75 -15.83 -3.32
N GLY A 21 21.50 -17.10 -2.97
CA GLY A 21 20.64 -17.99 -3.75
C GLY A 21 19.22 -17.46 -3.88
N LEU A 22 18.61 -17.04 -2.78
CA LEU A 22 17.27 -16.46 -2.77
C LEU A 22 17.21 -15.15 -3.55
N PHE A 23 18.24 -14.31 -3.43
CA PHE A 23 18.35 -13.07 -4.19
C PHE A 23 18.42 -13.34 -5.70
N ALA A 24 19.24 -14.32 -6.12
CA ALA A 24 19.33 -14.71 -7.53
C ALA A 24 17.97 -15.21 -8.07
N VAL A 25 17.27 -16.06 -7.31
CA VAL A 25 15.92 -16.52 -7.66
C VAL A 25 14.94 -15.35 -7.73
N HIS A 26 14.97 -14.43 -6.77
CA HIS A 26 14.10 -13.25 -6.74
C HIS A 26 14.29 -12.38 -7.99
N ILE A 27 15.54 -12.09 -8.38
CA ILE A 27 15.83 -11.33 -9.60
C ILE A 27 15.36 -12.08 -10.85
N PHE A 28 15.59 -13.40 -10.92
CA PHE A 28 15.08 -14.22 -12.03
C PHE A 28 13.55 -14.14 -12.14
N LEU A 29 12.84 -14.23 -11.02
CA LEU A 29 11.38 -14.14 -10.98
C LEU A 29 10.87 -12.76 -11.44
N VAL A 30 11.60 -11.67 -11.21
CA VAL A 30 11.24 -10.35 -11.74
C VAL A 30 11.21 -10.35 -13.28
N PHE A 31 12.18 -10.99 -13.92
CA PHE A 31 12.17 -11.16 -15.38
C PHE A 31 11.06 -12.09 -15.87
N TRP A 32 10.79 -13.15 -15.13
CA TRP A 32 9.75 -14.13 -15.48
C TRP A 32 8.34 -13.57 -15.35
N HIS A 33 8.02 -12.95 -14.21
CA HIS A 33 6.70 -12.40 -13.92
C HIS A 33 6.49 -10.98 -14.47
N LYS A 34 7.54 -10.35 -14.99
CA LYS A 34 7.56 -8.95 -15.41
C LYS A 34 7.32 -7.99 -14.23
N HIS A 35 7.33 -6.71 -14.49
CA HIS A 35 7.12 -5.69 -13.47
C HIS A 35 5.76 -5.01 -13.62
N THR A 36 5.32 -4.31 -12.59
CA THR A 36 4.14 -3.45 -12.64
C THR A 36 4.44 -2.14 -13.36
N GLN A 37 3.40 -1.52 -13.89
CA GLN A 37 3.48 -0.26 -14.64
C GLN A 37 2.36 0.68 -14.21
N TYR A 38 2.56 1.99 -14.35
CA TYR A 38 1.50 2.96 -14.14
C TYR A 38 0.45 2.86 -15.26
N PRO A 39 -0.84 3.10 -14.94
CA PRO A 39 -1.89 3.22 -15.94
C PRO A 39 -1.55 4.29 -16.99
N GLY A 40 -1.95 4.07 -18.23
CA GLY A 40 -1.74 5.00 -19.32
C GLY A 40 -2.15 4.38 -20.66
N PRO A 41 -2.20 5.16 -21.73
CA PRO A 41 -2.57 4.67 -23.06
C PRO A 41 -1.74 3.46 -23.48
N GLY A 42 -2.41 2.41 -23.99
CA GLY A 42 -1.79 1.17 -24.44
C GLY A 42 -1.25 0.25 -23.35
N ARG A 43 -1.45 0.56 -22.07
CA ARG A 43 -1.03 -0.26 -20.93
C ARG A 43 -2.23 -0.99 -20.33
N THR A 44 -2.13 -2.30 -20.25
CA THR A 44 -3.17 -3.18 -19.71
C THR A 44 -2.58 -4.12 -18.66
N ASN A 45 -3.42 -4.93 -18.01
CA ASN A 45 -2.95 -5.99 -17.13
C ASN A 45 -2.31 -7.17 -17.89
N ASP A 46 -2.55 -7.27 -19.20
CA ASP A 46 -2.04 -8.38 -20.03
C ASP A 46 -0.69 -8.05 -20.70
N ASN A 47 -0.27 -6.78 -20.69
CA ASN A 47 0.99 -6.35 -21.29
C ASN A 47 1.87 -5.58 -20.30
N VAL A 48 3.15 -5.49 -20.61
CA VAL A 48 4.09 -4.60 -19.92
C VAL A 48 4.84 -3.79 -20.98
N VAL A 49 4.57 -2.48 -20.98
CA VAL A 49 5.27 -1.52 -21.84
C VAL A 49 6.47 -0.98 -21.05
N GLY A 50 7.66 -1.42 -21.42
CA GLY A 50 8.90 -1.02 -20.77
C GLY A 50 9.51 0.24 -21.35
N PHE A 51 10.63 0.65 -20.76
CA PHE A 51 11.53 1.65 -21.31
C PHE A 51 12.81 1.00 -21.83
N PRO A 52 13.49 1.59 -22.82
CA PRO A 52 14.84 1.14 -23.20
C PRO A 52 15.74 1.13 -21.95
N LEU A 53 16.44 0.01 -21.75
CA LEU A 53 17.35 -0.13 -20.59
C LEU A 53 18.43 0.94 -20.62
N LEU A 54 19.03 1.15 -21.78
CA LEU A 54 20.05 2.18 -22.03
C LEU A 54 19.56 3.16 -23.11
N PRO A 55 19.70 4.47 -22.90
CA PRO A 55 20.17 5.16 -21.69
C PRO A 55 19.04 5.48 -20.68
N VAL A 56 17.78 5.37 -21.09
CA VAL A 56 16.62 5.99 -20.40
C VAL A 56 16.41 5.39 -18.99
N TYR A 57 16.23 4.08 -18.91
CA TYR A 57 15.97 3.44 -17.60
C TYR A 57 17.17 3.58 -16.67
N THR A 58 18.38 3.33 -17.18
CA THR A 58 19.61 3.42 -16.40
C THR A 58 19.84 4.83 -15.85
N ALA A 59 19.58 5.87 -16.65
CA ALA A 59 19.71 7.26 -16.18
C ALA A 59 18.67 7.60 -15.10
N LYS A 60 17.40 7.22 -15.29
CA LYS A 60 16.33 7.48 -14.33
C LYS A 60 16.51 6.68 -13.03
N ALA A 61 16.70 5.37 -13.13
CA ALA A 61 16.86 4.50 -11.97
C ALA A 61 18.15 4.79 -11.21
N GLY A 62 19.26 5.02 -11.92
CA GLY A 62 20.55 5.39 -11.32
C GLY A 62 20.48 6.75 -10.64
N GLY A 63 19.88 7.76 -11.27
CA GLY A 63 19.69 9.07 -10.66
C GLY A 63 18.84 9.00 -9.38
N PHE A 64 17.74 8.27 -9.42
CA PHE A 64 16.90 8.07 -8.23
C PHE A 64 17.64 7.30 -7.12
N PHE A 65 18.40 6.27 -7.48
CA PHE A 65 19.25 5.54 -6.54
C PHE A 65 20.20 6.48 -5.81
N PHE A 66 20.93 7.35 -6.52
CA PHE A 66 21.86 8.29 -5.89
C PHE A 66 21.16 9.35 -5.02
N ILE A 67 19.97 9.80 -5.38
CA ILE A 67 19.16 10.70 -4.55
C ILE A 67 18.80 10.00 -3.22
N VAL A 68 18.25 8.79 -3.29
CA VAL A 68 17.86 8.03 -2.09
C VAL A 68 19.10 7.71 -1.23
N PHE A 69 20.19 7.27 -1.84
CA PHE A 69 21.43 7.00 -1.16
C PHE A 69 21.99 8.25 -0.45
N GLY A 70 22.01 9.39 -1.14
CA GLY A 70 22.49 10.65 -0.57
C GLY A 70 21.63 11.14 0.60
N ILE A 71 20.31 11.06 0.49
CA ILE A 71 19.38 11.41 1.58
C ILE A 71 19.58 10.47 2.77
N THR A 72 19.68 9.16 2.53
CA THR A 72 19.88 8.16 3.58
C THR A 72 21.22 8.37 4.28
N ALA A 73 22.29 8.64 3.53
CA ALA A 73 23.62 8.96 4.08
C ALA A 73 23.59 10.23 4.92
N LEU A 74 22.89 11.27 4.47
CA LEU A 74 22.72 12.53 5.20
C LEU A 74 21.98 12.30 6.52
N ILE A 75 20.87 11.59 6.50
CA ILE A 75 20.10 11.23 7.71
C ILE A 75 20.98 10.43 8.67
N SER A 76 21.70 9.42 8.18
CA SER A 76 22.60 8.61 9.00
C SER A 76 23.73 9.41 9.63
N ALA A 77 24.23 10.44 8.96
CA ALA A 77 25.27 11.31 9.47
C ALA A 77 24.78 12.33 10.50
N THR A 78 23.52 12.76 10.39
CA THR A 78 22.97 13.87 11.21
C THR A 78 22.05 13.40 12.33
N VAL A 79 21.38 12.25 12.16
CA VAL A 79 20.44 11.69 13.13
C VAL A 79 21.02 10.40 13.68
N THR A 80 21.72 10.49 14.79
CA THR A 80 22.32 9.34 15.46
C THR A 80 21.47 8.91 16.65
N ILE A 81 21.06 7.65 16.67
CA ILE A 81 20.33 7.05 17.80
C ILE A 81 21.32 6.52 18.83
N ASN A 82 22.36 5.82 18.38
CA ASN A 82 23.44 5.28 19.22
C ASN A 82 24.70 6.13 19.01
N ALA A 83 24.98 7.05 19.93
CA ALA A 83 26.14 7.90 19.88
C ALA A 83 27.37 7.12 20.35
N VAL A 84 27.91 6.27 19.50
CA VAL A 84 29.03 5.35 19.85
C VAL A 84 30.26 6.06 20.43
N TRP A 85 30.52 7.29 20.01
CA TRP A 85 31.61 8.12 20.56
C TRP A 85 31.38 8.55 22.02
N ALA A 86 30.15 8.48 22.53
CA ALA A 86 29.84 8.80 23.93
C ALA A 86 30.03 7.61 24.87
N TYR A 87 30.18 6.38 24.35
CA TYR A 87 30.32 5.18 25.17
C TYR A 87 31.76 4.91 25.62
N GLY A 88 32.75 5.53 24.99
CA GLY A 88 34.17 5.29 25.28
C GLY A 88 34.64 3.91 24.82
N PRO A 89 35.82 3.47 25.30
CA PRO A 89 36.36 2.13 25.04
C PRO A 89 35.41 1.05 25.58
N TYR A 90 35.35 -0.10 24.90
CA TYR A 90 34.53 -1.23 25.35
C TYR A 90 34.98 -1.72 26.72
N ASP A 91 34.07 -1.73 27.66
CA ASP A 91 34.22 -2.30 29.00
C ASP A 91 33.12 -3.37 29.20
N PRO A 92 33.50 -4.67 29.34
CA PRO A 92 32.52 -5.74 29.49
C PRO A 92 31.75 -5.69 30.82
N SER A 93 32.21 -4.89 31.81
CA SER A 93 31.49 -4.69 33.07
C SER A 93 30.36 -3.64 32.98
N GLN A 94 30.35 -2.84 31.93
CA GLN A 94 29.36 -1.80 31.75
C GLN A 94 28.18 -2.34 30.89
N VAL A 95 27.01 -2.41 31.52
CA VAL A 95 25.77 -2.62 30.81
C VAL A 95 25.20 -1.25 30.46
N THR A 96 25.32 -0.84 29.20
CA THR A 96 24.79 0.44 28.76
C THR A 96 23.27 0.31 28.48
N ALA A 97 22.44 0.93 29.32
CA ALA A 97 20.99 0.99 29.11
C ALA A 97 20.56 1.93 27.96
N GLY A 98 21.47 2.73 27.40
CA GLY A 98 21.19 3.71 26.34
C GLY A 98 21.27 3.19 24.91
N SER A 99 21.73 1.97 24.71
CA SER A 99 21.83 1.36 23.37
C SER A 99 20.47 0.86 22.91
N GLN A 100 20.07 1.25 21.70
CA GLN A 100 18.80 0.81 21.09
C GLN A 100 19.09 -0.20 19.98
N PRO A 101 18.20 -1.19 19.75
CA PRO A 101 18.32 -2.10 18.62
C PRO A 101 18.15 -1.38 17.30
N ASP A 102 18.54 -2.01 16.20
CA ASP A 102 18.29 -1.52 14.85
C ASP A 102 16.78 -1.40 14.57
N PHE A 103 16.40 -0.42 13.75
CA PHE A 103 14.99 -0.08 13.51
C PHE A 103 14.13 -1.26 13.06
N TYR A 104 14.69 -2.20 12.29
CA TYR A 104 13.99 -3.39 11.83
C TYR A 104 13.68 -4.40 12.96
N MET A 105 14.26 -4.24 14.13
CA MET A 105 13.97 -5.02 15.33
C MET A 105 13.04 -4.29 16.32
N TRP A 106 12.76 -3.01 16.09
CA TRP A 106 11.98 -2.19 17.03
C TRP A 106 10.59 -2.78 17.35
N PHE A 107 9.91 -3.36 16.37
CA PHE A 107 8.60 -3.97 16.63
C PHE A 107 8.69 -5.16 17.61
N SER A 108 9.76 -5.92 17.59
CA SER A 108 9.99 -7.06 18.49
C SER A 108 10.37 -6.60 19.88
N ASP A 109 11.32 -5.68 20.01
CA ASP A 109 11.73 -5.10 21.31
C ASP A 109 10.58 -4.32 21.94
N GLY A 110 9.84 -3.52 21.17
CA GLY A 110 8.67 -2.80 21.65
C GLY A 110 7.56 -3.74 22.13
N ALA A 111 7.35 -4.87 21.46
CA ALA A 111 6.41 -5.87 21.91
C ALA A 111 6.82 -6.48 23.25
N LEU A 112 8.11 -6.77 23.45
CA LEU A 112 8.63 -7.23 24.74
C LEU A 112 8.35 -6.23 25.87
N ARG A 113 8.58 -4.95 25.61
CA ARG A 113 8.35 -3.88 26.59
C ARG A 113 6.86 -3.62 26.90
N LEU A 114 5.98 -3.83 25.92
CA LEU A 114 4.54 -3.64 26.09
C LEU A 114 3.83 -4.84 26.75
N LEU A 115 4.34 -6.05 26.60
CA LEU A 115 3.71 -7.22 27.21
C LEU A 115 3.76 -7.11 28.74
N PRO A 116 2.62 -7.30 29.42
CA PRO A 116 2.54 -7.09 30.87
C PRO A 116 3.14 -8.26 31.65
N GLY A 117 3.82 -7.95 32.77
CA GLY A 117 4.50 -8.94 33.62
C GLY A 117 3.60 -9.97 34.25
N PHE A 118 2.30 -9.70 34.39
CA PHE A 118 1.34 -10.67 34.96
C PHE A 118 1.11 -11.91 34.06
N LEU A 119 1.64 -11.91 32.83
CA LEU A 119 1.64 -13.09 31.96
C LEU A 119 2.70 -14.13 32.36
N GLU A 120 3.59 -13.81 33.30
CA GLU A 120 4.52 -14.79 33.85
C GLU A 120 3.81 -15.71 34.83
N PHE A 121 4.03 -17.00 34.68
CA PHE A 121 3.48 -18.02 35.56
C PHE A 121 4.43 -19.20 35.76
N GLU A 122 4.31 -19.87 36.90
CA GLU A 122 5.12 -21.03 37.21
C GLU A 122 4.36 -22.33 36.92
N ILE A 123 5.00 -23.24 36.16
CA ILE A 123 4.50 -24.60 35.92
C ILE A 123 5.61 -25.58 36.25
N PHE A 124 5.32 -26.53 37.15
CA PHE A 124 6.26 -27.57 37.58
C PHE A 124 7.63 -27.03 38.04
N GLY A 125 7.65 -25.88 38.69
CA GLY A 125 8.89 -25.25 39.19
C GLY A 125 9.70 -24.52 38.10
N PHE A 126 9.16 -24.36 36.89
CA PHE A 126 9.72 -23.55 35.83
C PHE A 126 8.94 -22.28 35.65
N THR A 127 9.61 -21.14 35.68
CA THR A 127 8.99 -19.85 35.32
C THR A 127 8.86 -19.77 33.82
N LEU A 128 7.64 -19.72 33.32
CA LEU A 128 7.32 -19.47 31.91
C LEU A 128 7.04 -17.99 31.74
N SER A 129 7.81 -17.36 30.87
CA SER A 129 7.67 -15.95 30.48
C SER A 129 7.12 -15.85 29.05
N PRO A 130 5.79 -15.93 28.83
CA PRO A 130 5.18 -15.82 27.51
C PRO A 130 5.58 -14.56 26.78
N GLN A 131 5.90 -13.48 27.49
CA GLN A 131 6.38 -12.21 26.92
C GLN A 131 7.59 -12.43 26.02
N ILE A 132 8.62 -13.15 26.50
CA ILE A 132 9.84 -13.41 25.71
C ILE A 132 9.49 -14.29 24.52
N PHE A 133 8.70 -15.31 24.74
CA PHE A 133 8.29 -16.24 23.69
C PHE A 133 7.44 -15.56 22.61
N LEU A 134 6.43 -14.79 23.00
CA LEU A 134 5.54 -14.08 22.06
C LEU A 134 6.26 -12.92 21.36
N GLY A 135 6.98 -12.09 22.09
CA GLY A 135 7.62 -10.88 21.54
C GLY A 135 8.80 -11.15 20.63
N SER A 136 9.65 -12.15 20.97
CA SER A 136 10.86 -12.43 20.19
C SER A 136 10.72 -13.62 19.27
N ILE A 137 10.21 -14.75 19.76
CA ILE A 137 10.27 -16.02 19.02
C ILE A 137 9.09 -16.14 18.04
N ILE A 138 7.88 -15.73 18.46
CA ILE A 138 6.67 -15.87 17.62
C ILE A 138 6.47 -14.64 16.73
N LEU A 139 6.54 -13.44 17.28
CA LEU A 139 6.20 -12.21 16.56
C LEU A 139 7.10 -11.98 15.35
N LEU A 140 8.39 -12.25 15.47
CA LEU A 140 9.35 -12.05 14.40
C LEU A 140 9.01 -12.85 13.13
N PRO A 141 8.89 -14.20 13.17
CA PRO A 141 8.50 -14.97 12.00
C PRO A 141 7.05 -14.71 11.60
N LEU A 142 6.13 -14.42 12.54
CA LEU A 142 4.72 -14.18 12.26
C LEU A 142 4.51 -12.97 11.36
N VAL A 143 5.24 -11.88 11.56
CA VAL A 143 5.16 -10.69 10.69
C VAL A 143 5.50 -11.05 9.24
N TRP A 144 6.58 -11.81 9.03
CA TRP A 144 6.98 -12.24 7.69
C TRP A 144 6.00 -13.22 7.05
N ILE A 145 5.44 -14.14 7.86
CA ILE A 145 4.41 -15.08 7.40
C ILE A 145 3.15 -14.33 6.98
N ILE A 146 2.70 -13.34 7.77
CA ILE A 146 1.51 -12.53 7.42
C ILE A 146 1.75 -11.73 6.14
N LEU A 147 2.91 -11.07 6.01
CA LEU A 147 3.26 -10.32 4.81
C LEU A 147 3.33 -11.22 3.57
N GLY A 148 3.97 -12.39 3.69
CA GLY A 148 4.05 -13.35 2.59
C GLY A 148 2.72 -14.00 2.23
N ALA A 149 1.82 -14.21 3.21
CA ALA A 149 0.50 -14.80 2.99
C ALA A 149 -0.52 -13.78 2.44
N TYR A 150 -0.29 -12.48 2.63
CA TYR A 150 -1.26 -11.43 2.29
C TYR A 150 -1.77 -11.50 0.83
N PRO A 151 -0.93 -11.62 -0.21
CA PRO A 151 -1.41 -11.70 -1.59
C PRO A 151 -2.34 -12.89 -1.84
N PHE A 152 -2.05 -14.03 -1.22
CA PHE A 152 -2.88 -15.23 -1.34
C PHE A 152 -4.23 -15.07 -0.63
N VAL A 153 -4.22 -14.45 0.55
CA VAL A 153 -5.44 -14.15 1.30
C VAL A 153 -6.29 -13.13 0.54
N GLU A 154 -5.69 -12.07 0.01
CA GLU A 154 -6.39 -11.08 -0.80
C GLU A 154 -7.00 -11.70 -2.06
N GLY A 155 -6.22 -12.49 -2.82
CA GLY A 155 -6.72 -13.21 -3.99
C GLY A 155 -7.84 -14.20 -3.65
N TRP A 156 -7.80 -14.82 -2.46
CA TRP A 156 -8.88 -15.66 -1.98
C TRP A 156 -10.13 -14.85 -1.60
N VAL A 157 -9.98 -13.69 -0.95
CA VAL A 157 -11.08 -12.81 -0.55
C VAL A 157 -11.74 -12.17 -1.77
N THR A 158 -10.95 -11.61 -2.67
CA THR A 158 -11.45 -10.91 -3.86
C THR A 158 -11.89 -11.85 -4.98
N GLY A 159 -11.36 -13.09 -5.00
CA GLY A 159 -11.55 -14.04 -6.10
C GLY A 159 -10.79 -13.67 -7.37
N ASP A 160 -10.03 -12.60 -7.34
CA ASP A 160 -9.21 -12.18 -8.47
C ASP A 160 -7.96 -13.05 -8.58
N LYS A 161 -7.82 -13.72 -9.73
CA LYS A 161 -6.69 -14.61 -10.06
C LYS A 161 -5.93 -14.14 -11.29
N ARG A 162 -6.26 -12.95 -11.81
CA ARG A 162 -5.60 -12.40 -12.99
C ARG A 162 -4.20 -11.93 -12.63
N GLU A 163 -3.35 -11.82 -13.63
CA GLU A 163 -2.10 -11.08 -13.50
C GLU A 163 -2.40 -9.59 -13.36
N HIS A 164 -1.66 -8.91 -12.51
CA HIS A 164 -1.84 -7.49 -12.21
C HIS A 164 -0.58 -6.73 -12.59
N HIS A 165 -0.50 -6.29 -13.84
CA HIS A 165 0.61 -5.47 -14.30
C HIS A 165 0.36 -3.97 -14.14
N LEU A 166 -0.89 -3.53 -14.03
CA LEU A 166 -1.22 -2.15 -13.70
C LEU A 166 -1.17 -1.92 -12.20
N LEU A 167 -0.49 -0.84 -11.79
CA LEU A 167 -0.47 -0.42 -10.39
C LEU A 167 -1.82 0.16 -9.99
N ASP A 168 -2.39 -0.39 -8.94
CA ASP A 168 -3.53 0.23 -8.29
C ASP A 168 -3.10 1.50 -7.57
N ARG A 169 -3.83 2.58 -7.77
CA ARG A 169 -3.70 3.75 -6.89
C ARG A 169 -4.18 3.37 -5.48
N PRO A 170 -3.49 3.80 -4.41
CA PRO A 170 -3.91 3.48 -3.03
C PRO A 170 -5.39 3.76 -2.77
N ARG A 171 -5.91 4.87 -3.30
CA ARG A 171 -7.32 5.26 -3.17
C ARG A 171 -8.29 4.31 -3.87
N ASN A 172 -7.86 3.57 -4.91
CA ASN A 172 -8.70 2.62 -5.65
C ASN A 172 -8.86 1.27 -4.93
N ALA A 173 -8.00 1.00 -3.95
CA ALA A 173 -8.08 -0.18 -3.07
C ALA A 173 -8.21 0.25 -1.59
N PRO A 174 -9.34 0.88 -1.18
CA PRO A 174 -9.47 1.56 0.11
C PRO A 174 -9.27 0.64 1.31
N VAL A 175 -9.73 -0.61 1.25
CA VAL A 175 -9.55 -1.57 2.35
C VAL A 175 -8.09 -2.05 2.43
N ARG A 176 -7.46 -2.38 1.30
CA ARG A 176 -6.02 -2.74 1.26
C ARG A 176 -5.17 -1.62 1.85
N THR A 177 -5.39 -0.39 1.40
CA THR A 177 -4.66 0.79 1.86
C THR A 177 -4.88 1.05 3.35
N ALA A 178 -6.12 0.88 3.83
CA ALA A 178 -6.45 1.03 5.24
C ALA A 178 -5.82 -0.05 6.12
N ILE A 179 -5.75 -1.31 5.66
CA ILE A 179 -5.03 -2.39 6.36
C ILE A 179 -3.53 -2.06 6.44
N GLY A 180 -2.93 -1.58 5.33
CA GLY A 180 -1.54 -1.14 5.32
C GLY A 180 -1.27 -0.01 6.30
N ALA A 181 -2.12 1.02 6.33
CA ALA A 181 -2.00 2.13 7.29
C ALA A 181 -2.16 1.66 8.74
N ALA A 182 -3.08 0.73 9.01
CA ALA A 182 -3.25 0.13 10.33
C ALA A 182 -1.99 -0.66 10.76
N ALA A 183 -1.41 -1.45 9.87
CA ALA A 183 -0.17 -2.19 10.14
C ALA A 183 1.01 -1.24 10.41
N ILE A 184 1.16 -0.18 9.62
CA ILE A 184 2.19 0.84 9.82
C ILE A 184 1.99 1.55 11.17
N SER A 185 0.76 1.93 11.52
CA SER A 185 0.49 2.57 12.80
C SER A 185 0.80 1.66 13.99
N MET A 186 0.49 0.38 13.90
CA MET A 186 0.87 -0.62 14.91
C MET A 186 2.39 -0.72 15.04
N TYR A 187 3.10 -0.81 13.91
CA TYR A 187 4.56 -0.81 13.90
C TYR A 187 5.14 0.44 14.58
N LEU A 188 4.62 1.63 14.26
CA LEU A 188 5.07 2.88 14.88
C LEU A 188 4.84 2.92 16.38
N VAL A 189 3.74 2.37 16.89
CA VAL A 189 3.50 2.25 18.34
C VAL A 189 4.52 1.33 18.99
N LEU A 190 4.82 0.19 18.37
CA LEU A 190 5.88 -0.72 18.85
C LEU A 190 7.27 -0.06 18.79
N ALA A 191 7.55 0.69 17.73
CA ALA A 191 8.79 1.44 17.61
C ALA A 191 8.93 2.51 18.72
N LEU A 192 7.86 3.23 19.05
CA LEU A 192 7.85 4.16 20.17
C LEU A 192 8.02 3.44 21.52
N ALA A 193 7.49 2.24 21.66
CA ALA A 193 7.68 1.44 22.87
C ALA A 193 9.14 1.01 23.07
N THR A 194 9.89 0.78 21.99
CA THR A 194 11.31 0.47 22.07
C THR A 194 12.14 1.61 22.67
N ILE A 195 11.73 2.84 22.46
CA ILE A 195 12.39 4.04 22.98
C ILE A 195 11.65 4.67 24.18
N ASN A 196 10.81 3.91 24.89
CA ASN A 196 10.00 4.43 25.99
C ASN A 196 10.86 5.01 27.16
N ASP A 197 12.03 4.45 27.41
CA ASP A 197 13.01 4.93 28.37
C ASP A 197 13.60 6.30 27.95
N ILE A 198 13.95 6.45 26.69
CA ILE A 198 14.42 7.74 26.14
C ILE A 198 13.29 8.77 26.18
N LEU A 199 12.08 8.39 25.84
CA LEU A 199 10.91 9.28 25.92
C LEU A 199 10.65 9.72 27.34
N ALA A 200 10.75 8.80 28.32
CA ALA A 200 10.56 9.10 29.72
C ALA A 200 11.57 10.17 30.21
N ILE A 201 12.82 10.02 29.87
CA ILE A 201 13.88 10.97 30.23
C ILE A 201 13.68 12.32 29.50
N LYS A 202 13.44 12.31 28.19
CA LYS A 202 13.33 13.55 27.40
C LYS A 202 12.09 14.35 27.71
N LEU A 203 10.99 13.70 27.99
CA LEU A 203 9.70 14.34 28.31
C LEU A 203 9.48 14.54 29.82
N ASN A 204 10.39 14.04 30.65
CA ASN A 204 10.26 14.05 32.10
C ASN A 204 8.95 13.42 32.59
N LEU A 205 8.61 12.27 32.01
CA LEU A 205 7.40 11.50 32.32
C LEU A 205 7.76 10.17 32.97
N SER A 206 6.80 9.59 33.69
CA SER A 206 6.92 8.23 34.23
C SER A 206 6.98 7.22 33.08
N ILE A 207 7.95 6.31 33.11
CA ILE A 207 8.06 5.21 32.16
C ILE A 207 6.83 4.31 32.18
N ASN A 208 6.21 4.14 33.36
CA ASN A 208 4.97 3.35 33.50
C ASN A 208 3.80 4.00 32.80
N ASP A 209 3.66 5.33 32.91
CA ASP A 209 2.58 6.07 32.26
C ASP A 209 2.71 6.01 30.74
N ILE A 210 3.95 6.17 30.20
CA ILE A 210 4.25 6.00 28.78
C ILE A 210 3.91 4.58 28.32
N THR A 211 4.32 3.57 29.09
CA THR A 211 4.06 2.17 28.74
C THR A 211 2.56 1.86 28.72
N TRP A 212 1.78 2.37 29.68
CA TRP A 212 0.33 2.21 29.66
C TRP A 212 -0.34 2.97 28.51
N ALA A 213 0.10 4.19 28.23
CA ALA A 213 -0.39 4.94 27.08
C ALA A 213 -0.12 4.20 25.76
N LEU A 214 1.08 3.64 25.59
CA LEU A 214 1.44 2.87 24.39
C LEU A 214 0.69 1.54 24.30
N ARG A 215 0.37 0.86 25.43
CA ARG A 215 -0.50 -0.32 25.46
C ARG A 215 -1.90 -0.01 24.92
N ILE A 216 -2.48 1.11 25.35
CA ILE A 216 -3.78 1.56 24.86
C ILE A 216 -3.68 1.93 23.37
N LEU A 217 -2.64 2.68 23.01
CA LEU A 217 -2.42 3.15 21.65
C LEU A 217 -2.21 1.98 20.67
N PHE A 218 -1.61 0.88 21.10
CA PHE A 218 -1.41 -0.33 20.31
C PHE A 218 -2.72 -0.90 19.75
N PHE A 219 -3.82 -0.79 20.49
CA PHE A 219 -5.14 -1.22 20.03
C PHE A 219 -5.92 -0.11 19.33
N VAL A 220 -5.78 1.12 19.79
CA VAL A 220 -6.57 2.26 19.28
C VAL A 220 -6.01 2.78 17.94
N ALA A 221 -4.69 2.94 17.82
CA ALA A 221 -4.09 3.54 16.64
C ALA A 221 -4.38 2.79 15.34
N PRO A 222 -4.29 1.44 15.26
CA PRO A 222 -4.62 0.70 14.05
C PRO A 222 -6.08 0.87 13.62
N VAL A 223 -7.00 0.90 14.57
CA VAL A 223 -8.44 1.10 14.29
C VAL A 223 -8.69 2.49 13.74
N VAL A 224 -8.12 3.52 14.38
CA VAL A 224 -8.24 4.90 13.91
C VAL A 224 -7.59 5.07 12.53
N ALA A 225 -6.37 4.55 12.35
CA ALA A 225 -5.67 4.61 11.07
C ALA A 225 -6.47 3.94 9.95
N PHE A 226 -7.05 2.76 10.22
CA PHE A 226 -7.93 2.07 9.27
C PHE A 226 -9.13 2.92 8.88
N MET A 227 -9.87 3.44 9.86
CA MET A 227 -11.09 4.21 9.62
C MET A 227 -10.80 5.51 8.87
N VAL A 228 -9.77 6.25 9.28
CA VAL A 228 -9.38 7.52 8.65
C VAL A 228 -8.92 7.26 7.21
N THR A 229 -8.01 6.31 7.02
CA THR A 229 -7.47 5.99 5.68
C THR A 229 -8.57 5.52 4.73
N LYS A 230 -9.47 4.62 5.18
CA LYS A 230 -10.60 4.17 4.35
C LYS A 230 -11.48 5.35 3.93
N ARG A 231 -11.84 6.24 4.87
CA ARG A 231 -12.66 7.44 4.57
C ARG A 231 -11.97 8.38 3.59
N LEU A 232 -10.68 8.63 3.77
CA LEU A 232 -9.90 9.45 2.85
C LEU A 232 -9.87 8.85 1.44
N CYS A 233 -9.62 7.54 1.31
CA CYS A 233 -9.65 6.87 0.01
C CYS A 233 -11.01 7.01 -0.68
N LEU A 234 -12.11 6.78 0.05
CA LEU A 234 -13.47 6.90 -0.50
C LEU A 234 -13.81 8.36 -0.89
N SER A 235 -13.34 9.35 -0.12
CA SER A 235 -13.51 10.76 -0.47
C SER A 235 -12.75 11.11 -1.74
N LEU A 236 -11.50 10.65 -1.86
CA LEU A 236 -10.69 10.86 -3.05
C LEU A 236 -11.24 10.14 -4.29
N GLN A 237 -11.85 8.95 -4.13
CA GLN A 237 -12.53 8.28 -5.25
C GLN A 237 -13.74 9.08 -5.76
N ARG A 238 -14.51 9.70 -4.85
CA ARG A 238 -15.64 10.56 -5.25
C ARG A 238 -15.14 11.81 -5.97
N TYR A 239 -14.09 12.42 -5.45
CA TYR A 239 -13.48 13.58 -6.09
C TYR A 239 -12.94 13.24 -7.49
N ASP A 240 -12.21 12.10 -7.64
CA ASP A 240 -11.73 11.65 -8.94
C ASP A 240 -12.87 11.43 -9.93
N ARG A 241 -13.98 10.82 -9.47
CA ARG A 241 -15.15 10.59 -10.30
C ARG A 241 -15.80 11.89 -10.76
N ASP A 242 -15.96 12.84 -9.85
CA ASP A 242 -16.52 14.16 -10.13
C ASP A 242 -15.64 14.93 -11.11
N THR A 243 -14.35 14.95 -10.87
CA THR A 243 -13.35 15.61 -11.75
C THR A 243 -13.35 15.02 -13.17
N VAL A 244 -13.53 13.69 -13.32
CA VAL A 244 -13.58 13.04 -14.63
C VAL A 244 -14.86 13.43 -15.39
N LEU A 245 -15.98 13.54 -14.68
CA LEU A 245 -17.30 13.82 -15.31
C LEU A 245 -17.51 15.31 -15.61
N HIS A 246 -16.99 16.19 -14.75
CA HIS A 246 -17.30 17.63 -14.82
C HIS A 246 -16.07 18.52 -15.09
N GLY A 247 -14.87 17.95 -15.14
CA GLY A 247 -13.62 18.70 -15.24
C GLY A 247 -13.02 19.09 -13.88
N ALA A 248 -11.79 19.59 -13.89
CA ALA A 248 -11.09 20.07 -12.71
C ALA A 248 -11.53 21.49 -12.36
N GLU A 249 -11.74 21.77 -11.07
CA GLU A 249 -12.03 23.10 -10.57
C GLU A 249 -10.87 24.05 -10.88
N SER A 250 -11.12 25.12 -11.63
CA SER A 250 -10.07 26.09 -12.02
C SER A 250 -9.83 27.18 -10.96
N GLY A 251 -10.68 27.26 -9.94
CA GLY A 251 -10.69 28.36 -8.97
C GLY A 251 -11.18 29.70 -9.55
N ARG A 252 -11.57 29.74 -10.83
CA ARG A 252 -12.11 30.94 -11.47
C ARG A 252 -13.62 30.97 -11.34
N ILE A 253 -14.13 32.01 -10.67
CA ILE A 253 -15.57 32.24 -10.51
C ILE A 253 -16.00 33.28 -11.55
N MET A 254 -16.96 32.90 -12.37
CA MET A 254 -17.59 33.78 -13.35
C MET A 254 -19.03 34.08 -12.96
N ARG A 255 -19.54 35.24 -13.43
CA ARG A 255 -20.92 35.67 -13.19
C ARG A 255 -21.70 35.63 -14.51
N THR A 256 -22.86 34.95 -14.51
CA THR A 256 -23.77 34.99 -15.65
C THR A 256 -24.46 36.36 -15.80
N PRO A 257 -25.00 36.71 -16.95
CA PRO A 257 -25.77 37.92 -17.15
C PRO A 257 -26.96 38.03 -16.18
N GLU A 258 -27.51 36.91 -15.74
CA GLU A 258 -28.64 36.82 -14.79
C GLU A 258 -28.20 37.01 -13.33
N GLY A 259 -26.89 37.17 -13.09
CA GLY A 259 -26.32 37.41 -11.79
C GLY A 259 -25.95 36.19 -10.96
N ARG A 260 -26.05 34.98 -11.52
CA ARG A 260 -25.59 33.72 -10.87
C ARG A 260 -24.08 33.61 -10.98
N PHE A 261 -23.46 33.04 -9.96
CA PHE A 261 -22.05 32.72 -9.97
C PHE A 261 -21.85 31.23 -10.26
N TYR A 262 -20.88 30.91 -11.08
CA TYR A 262 -20.45 29.54 -11.35
C TYR A 262 -18.92 29.46 -11.41
N GLU A 263 -18.38 28.33 -11.04
CA GLU A 263 -16.97 28.04 -11.16
C GLU A 263 -16.68 27.48 -12.55
N VAL A 264 -15.62 27.95 -13.16
CA VAL A 264 -15.15 27.43 -14.45
C VAL A 264 -14.35 26.15 -14.21
N HIS A 265 -14.78 25.06 -14.81
CA HIS A 265 -14.04 23.81 -14.81
C HIS A 265 -13.11 23.75 -16.04
N GLU A 266 -11.96 23.16 -15.88
CA GLU A 266 -10.99 22.93 -16.95
C GLU A 266 -10.94 21.45 -17.27
N ASP A 267 -10.83 21.12 -18.57
CA ASP A 267 -10.68 19.74 -19.01
C ASP A 267 -9.38 19.14 -18.49
N LEU A 268 -9.46 17.89 -18.07
CA LEU A 268 -8.29 17.11 -17.66
C LEU A 268 -7.36 16.86 -18.84
N ASP A 269 -6.06 16.87 -18.57
CA ASP A 269 -5.07 16.35 -19.53
C ASP A 269 -5.46 14.91 -19.95
N PRO A 270 -5.36 14.57 -21.25
CA PRO A 270 -5.76 13.25 -21.75
C PRO A 270 -5.06 12.07 -21.04
N HIS A 271 -3.81 12.25 -20.63
CA HIS A 271 -3.08 11.21 -19.91
C HIS A 271 -3.60 11.05 -18.46
N GLU A 272 -3.92 12.16 -17.80
CA GLU A 272 -4.50 12.15 -16.46
C GLU A 272 -5.91 11.57 -16.48
N ARG A 273 -6.74 11.97 -17.45
CA ARG A 273 -8.07 11.40 -17.68
C ARG A 273 -7.99 9.88 -17.90
N TRP A 274 -7.06 9.41 -18.73
CA TRP A 274 -6.85 7.97 -18.93
C TRP A 274 -6.57 7.22 -17.63
N ALA A 275 -5.75 7.80 -16.74
CA ALA A 275 -5.41 7.17 -15.48
C ALA A 275 -6.56 7.12 -14.47
N LEU A 276 -7.58 7.98 -14.62
CA LEU A 276 -8.75 8.06 -13.73
C LEU A 276 -9.93 7.23 -14.23
N VAL A 277 -10.03 7.00 -15.55
CA VAL A 277 -11.08 6.17 -16.15
C VAL A 277 -10.70 4.70 -16.02
N GLN A 278 -11.67 3.87 -15.69
CA GLN A 278 -11.47 2.43 -15.60
C GLN A 278 -11.72 1.76 -16.95
N HIS A 279 -10.65 1.38 -17.63
CA HIS A 279 -10.73 0.66 -18.90
C HIS A 279 -10.96 -0.84 -18.73
N GLU A 280 -10.55 -1.41 -17.59
CA GLU A 280 -10.74 -2.83 -17.26
C GLU A 280 -11.68 -2.97 -16.07
N THR A 281 -12.77 -3.68 -16.25
CA THR A 281 -13.74 -3.91 -15.18
C THR A 281 -13.27 -5.03 -14.26
N GLN A 282 -12.88 -4.70 -13.04
CA GLN A 282 -12.74 -5.68 -11.98
C GLN A 282 -14.13 -6.06 -11.50
N ARG A 283 -14.51 -7.31 -11.73
CA ARG A 283 -15.77 -7.82 -11.17
C ARG A 283 -15.54 -8.25 -9.73
N PRO A 284 -16.34 -7.74 -8.77
CA PRO A 284 -16.37 -8.31 -7.42
C PRO A 284 -16.70 -9.81 -7.52
N LEU A 285 -16.28 -10.57 -6.53
CA LEU A 285 -16.65 -11.98 -6.45
C LEU A 285 -18.15 -12.17 -6.66
N SER A 286 -18.52 -13.03 -7.60
CA SER A 286 -19.91 -13.45 -7.86
C SER A 286 -20.60 -14.09 -6.64
N ILE A 287 -19.87 -14.27 -5.53
CA ILE A 287 -20.36 -14.74 -4.23
C ILE A 287 -21.39 -13.78 -3.61
N THR A 288 -21.40 -12.51 -4.01
CA THR A 288 -22.43 -11.53 -3.59
C THR A 288 -23.77 -11.76 -4.29
N ALA A 289 -23.78 -12.38 -5.46
CA ALA A 289 -24.95 -12.67 -6.27
C ALA A 289 -25.60 -14.00 -5.88
N GLY A 290 -26.05 -14.17 -4.64
CA GLY A 290 -26.85 -15.30 -4.24
C GLY A 290 -26.22 -16.72 -4.41
N PRO A 291 -26.82 -17.76 -3.89
CA PRO A 291 -26.33 -19.12 -4.16
C PRO A 291 -26.48 -19.40 -5.65
N GLU A 292 -25.39 -19.85 -6.29
CA GLU A 292 -25.45 -20.46 -7.62
C GLU A 292 -26.51 -21.57 -7.60
N VAL A 293 -27.60 -21.31 -8.23
CA VAL A 293 -28.67 -22.27 -8.43
C VAL A 293 -28.40 -22.83 -9.82
N ASP A 294 -28.28 -24.15 -9.93
CA ASP A 294 -28.19 -24.79 -11.24
C ASP A 294 -29.49 -24.63 -12.05
N GLU A 295 -29.46 -25.04 -13.30
CA GLU A 295 -30.60 -24.97 -14.22
C GLU A 295 -31.86 -25.66 -13.68
N TYR A 296 -31.72 -26.47 -12.63
CA TYR A 296 -32.81 -27.20 -11.95
C TYR A 296 -33.21 -26.59 -10.60
N GLY A 297 -32.70 -25.42 -10.24
CA GLY A 297 -33.02 -24.75 -8.99
C GLY A 297 -32.32 -25.34 -7.76
N VAL A 298 -31.31 -26.24 -7.93
CA VAL A 298 -30.59 -26.87 -6.83
C VAL A 298 -29.40 -26.02 -6.43
N ARG A 299 -29.31 -25.70 -5.14
CA ARG A 299 -28.18 -24.92 -4.59
C ARG A 299 -26.90 -25.72 -4.64
N SER A 300 -25.85 -25.14 -5.23
CA SER A 300 -24.52 -25.73 -5.25
C SER A 300 -24.07 -26.17 -3.86
N PRO A 301 -23.52 -27.39 -3.70
CA PRO A 301 -23.01 -27.91 -2.42
C PRO A 301 -21.94 -27.01 -1.78
N ARG A 302 -21.21 -26.22 -2.57
CA ARG A 302 -20.20 -25.27 -2.10
C ARG A 302 -20.78 -24.14 -1.25
N ALA A 303 -22.05 -23.75 -1.48
CA ALA A 303 -22.71 -22.71 -0.71
C ALA A 303 -22.99 -23.10 0.76
N ARG A 304 -22.83 -24.36 1.14
CA ARG A 304 -23.09 -24.86 2.49
C ARG A 304 -21.83 -24.92 3.36
N SER A 305 -20.63 -24.70 2.82
CA SER A 305 -19.42 -24.77 3.64
C SER A 305 -19.28 -23.51 4.51
N MET A 306 -18.85 -23.70 5.76
CA MET A 306 -18.57 -22.58 6.69
C MET A 306 -17.51 -21.63 6.13
N GLY A 307 -16.54 -22.15 5.38
CA GLY A 307 -15.52 -21.36 4.69
C GLY A 307 -16.08 -20.45 3.59
N TYR A 308 -17.13 -20.87 2.89
CA TYR A 308 -17.80 -20.05 1.90
C TYR A 308 -18.54 -18.85 2.54
N GLY A 309 -19.23 -19.07 3.66
CA GLY A 309 -19.90 -17.99 4.38
C GLY A 309 -18.93 -16.92 4.90
N LEU A 310 -17.77 -17.35 5.43
CA LEU A 310 -16.73 -16.43 5.87
C LEU A 310 -16.14 -15.66 4.69
N ARG A 311 -15.78 -16.35 3.61
CA ARG A 311 -15.24 -15.74 2.39
C ARG A 311 -16.18 -14.68 1.82
N ARG A 312 -17.49 -14.96 1.78
CA ARG A 312 -18.50 -13.99 1.33
C ARG A 312 -18.51 -12.74 2.19
N LYS A 313 -18.57 -12.89 3.51
CA LYS A 313 -18.55 -11.74 4.44
C LYS A 313 -17.28 -10.90 4.29
N LEU A 314 -16.12 -11.54 4.12
CA LEU A 314 -14.85 -10.84 3.91
C LEU A 314 -14.83 -10.12 2.56
N SER A 315 -15.36 -10.73 1.50
CA SER A 315 -15.48 -10.12 0.18
C SER A 315 -16.45 -8.92 0.21
N GLU A 316 -17.62 -9.08 0.83
CA GLU A 316 -18.58 -7.99 1.04
C GLU A 316 -17.95 -6.83 1.80
N PHE A 317 -17.19 -7.10 2.87
CA PHE A 317 -16.46 -6.09 3.62
C PHE A 317 -15.38 -5.40 2.79
N TYR A 318 -14.63 -6.16 1.97
CA TYR A 318 -13.54 -5.64 1.13
C TYR A 318 -14.05 -4.66 0.08
N PHE A 319 -15.19 -4.94 -0.56
CA PHE A 319 -15.77 -4.10 -1.60
C PHE A 319 -16.80 -3.09 -1.09
N LYS A 320 -17.13 -3.13 0.20
CA LYS A 320 -18.14 -2.25 0.80
C LYS A 320 -17.78 -0.77 0.65
N ASP A 321 -18.76 0.02 0.22
CA ASP A 321 -18.68 1.48 0.09
C ASP A 321 -17.69 1.96 -1.01
N ARG A 322 -17.15 1.05 -1.83
CA ARG A 322 -16.28 1.42 -2.95
C ARG A 322 -17.06 2.28 -3.95
N VAL A 323 -16.43 3.38 -4.38
CA VAL A 323 -16.94 4.20 -5.47
C VAL A 323 -16.43 3.60 -6.78
N GLU A 324 -17.35 3.23 -7.68
CA GLU A 324 -16.96 2.71 -8.99
C GLU A 324 -16.32 3.83 -9.81
N PRO A 325 -15.17 3.60 -10.44
CA PRO A 325 -14.55 4.56 -11.36
C PRO A 325 -15.46 4.76 -12.60
N VAL A 326 -15.32 5.93 -13.23
CA VAL A 326 -16.04 6.25 -14.45
C VAL A 326 -15.62 5.30 -15.57
N THR A 327 -16.59 4.74 -16.29
CA THR A 327 -16.33 3.90 -17.46
C THR A 327 -16.28 4.76 -18.74
N PRO A 328 -15.61 4.30 -19.81
CA PRO A 328 -15.59 5.03 -21.08
C PRO A 328 -16.98 5.35 -21.64
N SER A 329 -17.94 4.44 -21.47
CA SER A 329 -19.33 4.66 -21.91
C SER A 329 -20.06 5.72 -21.09
N GLU A 330 -19.81 5.78 -19.79
CA GLU A 330 -20.37 6.80 -18.90
C GLU A 330 -19.77 8.18 -19.18
N LEU A 331 -18.46 8.23 -19.46
CA LEU A 331 -17.78 9.46 -19.87
C LEU A 331 -18.35 10.01 -21.18
N ALA A 332 -18.54 9.16 -22.19
CA ALA A 332 -19.13 9.56 -23.46
C ALA A 332 -20.57 10.10 -23.28
N ALA A 333 -21.38 9.47 -22.43
CA ALA A 333 -22.73 9.94 -22.13
C ALA A 333 -22.72 11.32 -21.44
N ALA A 334 -21.78 11.56 -20.51
CA ALA A 334 -21.67 12.84 -19.81
C ALA A 334 -21.33 14.00 -20.77
N HIS A 335 -20.43 13.76 -21.74
CA HIS A 335 -20.10 14.77 -22.75
C HIS A 335 -21.30 15.10 -23.67
N HIS A 336 -22.13 14.14 -24.05
CA HIS A 336 -23.33 14.40 -24.84
C HIS A 336 -24.39 15.23 -24.08
N HIS A 337 -24.49 15.08 -22.76
CA HIS A 337 -25.39 15.90 -21.94
C HIS A 337 -24.89 17.33 -21.75
N GLY A 338 -23.58 17.54 -21.68
CA GLY A 338 -22.98 18.88 -21.58
C GLY A 338 -23.18 19.75 -22.83
N GLU A 339 -23.22 19.15 -24.02
CA GLU A 339 -23.54 19.86 -25.27
C GLU A 339 -25.01 20.29 -25.39
N VAL A 340 -25.92 19.60 -24.72
CA VAL A 340 -27.37 19.91 -24.77
C VAL A 340 -27.73 21.00 -23.76
N GLU A 341 -26.97 21.22 -22.73
CA GLU A 341 -27.20 22.24 -21.67
C GLU A 341 -26.50 23.57 -21.92
N ALA A 342 -25.83 23.75 -23.07
CA ALA A 342 -25.35 25.05 -23.50
C ALA A 342 -26.54 25.98 -23.73
N LEU A 343 -26.75 26.89 -22.78
CA LEU A 343 -27.86 27.86 -22.76
C LEU A 343 -27.99 28.58 -24.11
N PRO A 344 -29.21 28.71 -24.65
CA PRO A 344 -29.43 29.45 -25.90
C PRO A 344 -29.05 30.92 -25.71
N GLY A 345 -27.94 31.36 -26.30
CA GLY A 345 -27.48 32.74 -26.31
C GLY A 345 -26.04 33.03 -25.90
N GLY A 346 -25.24 32.03 -25.55
CA GLY A 346 -23.81 32.21 -25.38
C GLY A 346 -23.09 32.16 -26.74
N PRO A 347 -21.94 32.94 -26.92
CA PRO A 347 -21.16 32.82 -28.13
C PRO A 347 -20.65 31.39 -28.24
N ALA A 348 -20.91 30.76 -29.38
CA ALA A 348 -20.36 29.46 -29.72
C ALA A 348 -18.84 29.56 -29.68
N VAL A 349 -18.23 29.07 -28.64
CA VAL A 349 -16.82 28.75 -28.65
C VAL A 349 -16.72 27.52 -29.51
N ALA A 350 -16.25 27.68 -30.74
CA ALA A 350 -15.97 26.59 -31.65
C ALA A 350 -14.97 25.67 -30.95
N VAL A 351 -15.47 24.51 -30.52
CA VAL A 351 -14.62 23.38 -30.17
C VAL A 351 -14.14 22.82 -31.50
N GLU A 352 -13.00 23.34 -31.96
CA GLU A 352 -12.30 22.79 -33.11
C GLU A 352 -11.92 21.34 -32.81
N GLU A 353 -12.40 20.47 -33.65
CA GLU A 353 -12.04 19.07 -33.85
C GLU A 353 -10.58 18.75 -33.50
N SER A 354 -10.33 18.35 -32.28
CA SER A 354 -9.03 17.75 -31.92
C SER A 354 -9.07 16.20 -31.90
N VAL A 355 -10.21 15.60 -32.30
CA VAL A 355 -10.36 14.14 -32.31
C VAL A 355 -9.73 13.50 -33.56
N ASP A 356 -9.68 14.21 -34.69
CA ASP A 356 -9.15 13.63 -35.94
C ASP A 356 -7.62 13.61 -36.07
N ARG A 357 -6.89 14.37 -35.24
CA ARG A 357 -5.42 14.36 -35.32
C ARG A 357 -4.73 13.17 -34.63
N ALA A 358 -5.40 12.49 -33.73
CA ALA A 358 -4.83 11.33 -33.06
C ALA A 358 -4.83 10.08 -33.96
N ASP A 359 -5.84 9.94 -34.84
CA ASP A 359 -5.94 8.82 -35.78
C ASP A 359 -5.05 9.01 -37.01
N GLU A 360 -4.85 10.26 -37.47
CA GLU A 360 -4.01 10.55 -38.62
C GLU A 360 -2.50 10.37 -38.35
N THR A 361 -2.06 10.65 -37.11
CA THR A 361 -0.68 10.37 -36.67
C THR A 361 -0.40 8.89 -36.42
N ALA A 362 -1.40 8.07 -36.15
CA ALA A 362 -1.25 6.63 -36.06
C ALA A 362 -1.15 5.97 -37.45
N ALA A 363 -1.85 6.50 -38.46
CA ALA A 363 -1.82 6.00 -39.83
C ALA A 363 -0.50 6.32 -40.54
N LEU A 364 0.12 7.47 -40.27
CA LEU A 364 1.39 7.88 -40.91
C LEU A 364 2.62 7.16 -40.33
N ARG A 365 2.52 6.48 -39.20
CA ARG A 365 3.64 5.68 -38.63
C ARG A 365 3.68 4.23 -39.10
N SER A 366 2.69 3.75 -39.84
CA SER A 366 2.66 2.37 -40.35
C SER A 366 3.32 2.21 -41.71
N ASP A 367 3.66 3.31 -42.42
CA ASP A 367 4.16 3.25 -43.82
C ASP A 367 5.68 3.37 -43.99
N ASP A 368 6.43 3.57 -42.89
CA ASP A 368 7.90 3.71 -42.93
C ASP A 368 8.65 2.46 -42.42
N ARG A 369 8.18 1.26 -42.75
CA ARG A 369 8.98 0.03 -42.60
C ARG A 369 8.89 -0.85 -43.83
N HIS A 370 9.77 -0.57 -44.73
CA HIS A 370 10.35 -1.55 -45.63
C HIS A 370 11.84 -1.61 -45.40
#